data_6f21ebb280cd3c5aef5976dd273fe957
#
_entry.id   6f21ebb280cd3c5aef5976dd273fe957
#
_cell.length_a   1.000
_cell.length_b   1.000
_cell.length_c   1.000
_cell.angle_alpha   90.00
_cell.angle_beta   90.00
_cell.angle_gamma   90.00
#
_symmetry.space_group_name_H-M   'P 1'
#
loop_
_entity.id
_entity.type
_entity.pdbx_description
1 polymer ?
#
loop_
_entity_poly.entity_id
_entity_poly.type
_entity_poly.pdbx_seq_one_letter_code
_entity_poly.pdbx_strand_id
1 'polypeptide(L)'
;MKSKLAGAAMLGLMVGAAPAYAQQPTMEELMRRIDALQQRVNELERERRPQRPAPVAAPVPTPAPTAPARAAAPRTAPVAAAAAPAAAPAPRSPETVRAEVDEALRGSLDGLAMRIPNSDTTVRLYGFLRLTAYQDFNARNPTDAASVQGIPLTAKNTQPGGFDVTARSSRFGFDTRSDTGWGRLDTTIEGDFRGEISAGGDLSFRLRQAFAELTRDDWSYLIGHTNSLWNEGITEALHDATNLNQSFIRQAQLRVTHRFDRNLMLQGSIEAPYGDILTQSGPAFSPIRFDGGASPAFDQMPDFLARLTWRDGAEEYVLRGLVRQLTLEPDGTTLGPRPSESTYGWGLAAHTRLPLGKWISALGRDELMLMGYYGEGIGRYFAGNTFGQGGISDIITATGMDYSLDSVPSYGATIGYRRFWSDFVRSTVSYAYARQDFPSSIRFGAGTPGALARNREMQQVIANLIWSPFADRPTSRMPFGWLDLGLEYVFSRRDLEDGAGAVGANGVGHGIANRLLAVGIVRF
;
A
#
# COMPACT_ATOMS: atom_id res chain seq x y z
N MET A 1 -43.23 10.48 -58.96
CA MET A 1 -43.45 9.21 -59.71
C MET A 1 -42.41 8.23 -59.21
N LYS A 2 -42.85 7.29 -58.41
CA LYS A 2 -42.85 5.81 -58.60
C LYS A 2 -41.40 5.30 -58.88
N SER A 3 -40.78 4.42 -58.12
CA SER A 3 -41.19 3.13 -57.53
C SER A 3 -40.06 2.67 -56.59
N LYS A 4 -40.25 2.23 -55.37
CA LYS A 4 -40.72 0.93 -54.88
C LYS A 4 -39.80 -0.27 -55.19
N LEU A 5 -39.35 -0.87 -54.07
CA LEU A 5 -39.21 -2.31 -53.76
C LEU A 5 -38.02 -3.03 -54.37
N ALA A 6 -37.25 -3.81 -53.71
CA ALA A 6 -37.39 -4.92 -52.78
C ALA A 6 -35.97 -5.44 -52.61
N GLY A 7 -35.55 -6.11 -51.65
CA GLY A 7 -35.96 -7.27 -50.92
C GLY A 7 -34.83 -7.75 -50.09
N ALA A 8 -35.20 -8.17 -48.98
CA ALA A 8 -35.17 -9.49 -48.41
C ALA A 8 -33.78 -10.06 -48.00
N ALA A 9 -33.62 -10.14 -46.69
CA ALA A 9 -33.23 -11.31 -45.94
C ALA A 9 -32.00 -12.11 -46.38
N MET A 10 -30.96 -11.99 -45.59
CA MET A 10 -30.13 -13.13 -45.22
C MET A 10 -29.84 -13.10 -43.74
N LEU A 11 -30.66 -13.85 -43.01
CA LEU A 11 -30.44 -14.27 -41.62
C LEU A 11 -29.33 -15.33 -41.66
N GLY A 12 -28.09 -14.95 -41.38
CA GLY A 12 -26.97 -15.87 -41.18
C GLY A 12 -26.85 -16.15 -39.69
N LEU A 13 -27.20 -17.36 -39.23
CA LEU A 13 -26.87 -17.90 -37.94
C LEU A 13 -25.37 -17.81 -37.69
N MET A 14 -24.95 -16.90 -36.84
CA MET A 14 -23.74 -17.05 -36.08
C MET A 14 -24.13 -17.59 -34.71
N VAL A 15 -23.99 -18.91 -34.53
CA VAL A 15 -23.97 -19.55 -33.23
C VAL A 15 -22.69 -19.07 -32.56
N GLY A 16 -22.80 -18.03 -31.76
CA GLY A 16 -21.76 -17.60 -30.84
C GLY A 16 -21.60 -18.65 -29.74
N ALA A 17 -20.45 -19.33 -29.69
CA ALA A 17 -20.07 -20.13 -28.55
C ALA A 17 -19.98 -19.19 -27.34
N ALA A 18 -20.94 -19.30 -26.44
CA ALA A 18 -20.85 -18.66 -25.13
C ALA A 18 -19.66 -19.26 -24.38
N PRO A 19 -18.84 -18.46 -23.69
CA PRO A 19 -17.81 -18.99 -22.82
C PRO A 19 -18.51 -19.85 -21.77
N ALA A 20 -18.05 -21.10 -21.61
CA ALA A 20 -18.51 -21.99 -20.56
C ALA A 20 -18.16 -21.34 -19.22
N TYR A 21 -19.14 -20.75 -18.57
CA TYR A 21 -19.04 -20.42 -17.16
C TYR A 21 -18.81 -21.72 -16.42
N ALA A 22 -17.65 -21.86 -15.79
CA ALA A 22 -17.40 -22.93 -14.85
C ALA A 22 -18.49 -22.82 -13.77
N GLN A 23 -19.40 -23.81 -13.75
CA GLN A 23 -20.46 -23.87 -12.74
C GLN A 23 -19.77 -23.87 -11.37
N GLN A 24 -20.12 -22.92 -10.53
CA GLN A 24 -19.67 -22.92 -9.13
C GLN A 24 -20.18 -24.21 -8.49
N PRO A 25 -19.31 -24.95 -7.78
CA PRO A 25 -19.73 -26.20 -7.15
C PRO A 25 -20.89 -25.92 -6.19
N THR A 26 -21.92 -26.75 -6.24
CA THR A 26 -23.06 -26.62 -5.34
C THR A 26 -22.64 -26.85 -3.88
N MET A 27 -23.39 -26.32 -2.93
CA MET A 27 -23.13 -26.52 -1.50
C MET A 27 -23.03 -28.01 -1.15
N GLU A 28 -23.84 -28.86 -1.80
CA GLU A 28 -23.78 -30.30 -1.62
C GLU A 28 -22.48 -30.93 -2.14
N GLU A 29 -21.95 -30.41 -3.23
CA GLU A 29 -20.65 -30.87 -3.78
C GLU A 29 -19.47 -30.44 -2.92
N LEU A 30 -19.53 -29.25 -2.35
CA LEU A 30 -18.57 -28.78 -1.36
C LEU A 30 -18.60 -29.62 -0.08
N MET A 31 -19.78 -29.94 0.43
CA MET A 31 -19.94 -30.80 1.61
C MET A 31 -19.37 -32.20 1.35
N ARG A 32 -19.67 -32.82 0.21
CA ARG A 32 -19.06 -34.10 -0.16
C ARG A 32 -17.54 -34.08 -0.22
N ARG A 33 -16.96 -32.98 -0.72
CA ARG A 33 -15.48 -32.81 -0.74
C ARG A 33 -14.91 -32.67 0.66
N ILE A 34 -15.60 -31.94 1.55
CA ILE A 34 -15.20 -31.81 2.96
C ILE A 34 -15.22 -33.18 3.65
N ASP A 35 -16.31 -33.95 3.48
CA ASP A 35 -16.43 -35.29 4.07
C ASP A 35 -15.32 -36.24 3.56
N ALA A 36 -15.02 -36.20 2.25
CA ALA A 36 -13.95 -36.98 1.66
C ALA A 36 -12.55 -36.61 2.20
N LEU A 37 -12.31 -35.31 2.41
CA LEU A 37 -11.06 -34.82 3.01
C LEU A 37 -10.94 -35.23 4.48
N GLN A 38 -12.03 -35.16 5.25
CA GLN A 38 -12.05 -35.61 6.64
C GLN A 38 -11.80 -37.14 6.76
N GLN A 39 -12.37 -37.94 5.86
CA GLN A 39 -12.08 -39.37 5.81
C GLN A 39 -10.58 -39.62 5.51
N ARG A 40 -10.00 -38.87 4.58
CA ARG A 40 -8.58 -39.01 4.25
C ARG A 40 -7.64 -38.60 5.39
N VAL A 41 -7.99 -37.55 6.12
CA VAL A 41 -7.25 -37.13 7.33
C VAL A 41 -7.31 -38.24 8.39
N ASN A 42 -8.50 -38.79 8.66
CA ASN A 42 -8.66 -39.89 9.64
C ASN A 42 -7.87 -41.16 9.22
N GLU A 43 -7.78 -41.45 7.94
CA GLU A 43 -7.00 -42.57 7.41
C GLU A 43 -5.51 -42.33 7.61
N LEU A 44 -5.00 -41.14 7.29
CA LEU A 44 -3.61 -40.76 7.51
C LEU A 44 -3.24 -40.71 9.00
N GLU A 45 -4.15 -40.34 9.87
CA GLU A 45 -3.94 -40.38 11.32
C GLU A 45 -3.88 -41.81 11.85
N ARG A 46 -4.66 -42.73 11.29
CA ARG A 46 -4.56 -44.16 11.60
C ARG A 46 -3.23 -44.77 11.13
N GLU A 47 -2.74 -44.40 9.95
CA GLU A 47 -1.44 -44.83 9.42
C GLU A 47 -0.27 -44.26 10.24
N ARG A 48 -0.41 -43.09 10.83
CA ARG A 48 0.61 -42.46 11.69
C ARG A 48 0.64 -42.96 13.13
N ARG A 49 -0.35 -43.74 13.58
CA ARG A 49 -0.29 -44.33 14.92
C ARG A 49 0.85 -45.33 14.97
N PRO A 50 1.92 -45.13 15.79
CA PRO A 50 2.97 -46.13 15.96
C PRO A 50 2.34 -47.39 16.51
N GLN A 51 2.54 -48.49 15.82
CA GLN A 51 2.19 -49.82 16.32
C GLN A 51 2.91 -50.03 17.64
N ARG A 52 2.13 -50.11 18.71
CA ARG A 52 2.63 -50.44 20.04
C ARG A 52 3.27 -51.83 19.97
N PRO A 53 4.55 -52.01 20.33
CA PRO A 53 5.16 -53.36 20.34
C PRO A 53 4.39 -54.24 21.32
N ALA A 54 4.21 -55.50 20.93
CA ALA A 54 3.61 -56.54 21.77
C ALA A 54 4.43 -56.72 23.07
N PRO A 55 3.81 -57.05 24.23
CA PRO A 55 4.51 -57.24 25.48
C PRO A 55 5.47 -58.42 25.37
N VAL A 56 6.76 -58.19 25.54
CA VAL A 56 7.78 -59.23 25.68
C VAL A 56 7.65 -59.81 27.07
N ALA A 57 7.48 -61.14 27.14
CA ALA A 57 7.37 -61.89 28.38
C ALA A 57 8.64 -61.73 29.24
N ALA A 58 8.47 -61.55 30.55
CA ALA A 58 9.53 -61.42 31.53
C ALA A 58 10.37 -62.72 31.65
N PRO A 59 11.71 -62.63 31.73
CA PRO A 59 12.54 -63.82 31.99
C PRO A 59 12.52 -64.17 33.46
N VAL A 60 12.49 -65.49 33.71
CA VAL A 60 12.53 -66.19 35.00
C VAL A 60 13.90 -65.99 35.67
N PRO A 61 13.98 -65.81 37.02
CA PRO A 61 15.26 -65.62 37.72
C PRO A 61 16.01 -66.92 37.92
N THR A 62 17.31 -66.95 37.57
CA THR A 62 18.25 -68.03 37.85
C THR A 62 19.09 -67.64 39.08
N PRO A 63 19.42 -68.61 39.98
CA PRO A 63 20.02 -68.35 41.29
C PRO A 63 21.53 -68.06 41.23
N ALA A 64 22.00 -67.34 42.25
CA ALA A 64 23.38 -66.92 42.45
C ALA A 64 24.34 -68.08 42.79
N PRO A 65 25.58 -67.96 42.46
CA PRO A 65 26.66 -68.73 43.14
C PRO A 65 27.53 -67.80 44.01
N THR A 66 27.86 -68.38 45.14
CA THR A 66 28.73 -68.03 46.22
C THR A 66 30.11 -67.47 45.88
N ALA A 67 30.62 -66.58 46.73
CA ALA A 67 32.00 -66.06 46.73
C ALA A 67 33.05 -67.06 47.20
N PRO A 68 34.32 -66.85 46.85
CA PRO A 68 35.35 -66.83 47.87
C PRO A 68 36.40 -65.71 47.80
N ALA A 69 36.73 -65.24 49.01
CA ALA A 69 38.00 -64.82 49.59
C ALA A 69 39.02 -63.94 48.81
N ARG A 70 39.16 -62.78 49.34
CA ARG A 70 40.27 -61.96 49.80
C ARG A 70 41.70 -62.30 49.36
N ALA A 71 42.35 -61.40 48.67
CA ALA A 71 43.80 -61.14 48.73
C ALA A 71 44.12 -59.62 48.57
N ALA A 72 45.21 -59.24 49.18
CA ALA A 72 45.58 -57.89 49.65
C ALA A 72 45.96 -56.88 48.56
N ALA A 73 45.92 -55.60 49.01
CA ALA A 73 46.26 -54.36 48.27
C ALA A 73 47.74 -54.32 47.80
N PRO A 74 48.04 -53.44 46.84
CA PRO A 74 48.87 -52.26 47.17
C PRO A 74 48.28 -50.89 46.74
N ARG A 75 48.73 -49.91 47.48
CA ARG A 75 48.48 -48.48 47.34
C ARG A 75 48.99 -47.94 46.01
N THR A 76 48.24 -46.97 45.41
CA THR A 76 48.85 -45.68 45.00
C THR A 76 47.82 -44.77 44.27
N ALA A 77 47.94 -43.50 44.57
CA ALA A 77 47.63 -42.25 43.86
C ALA A 77 46.16 -41.80 43.75
N PRO A 78 45.91 -40.50 43.94
CA PRO A 78 44.55 -39.94 43.96
C PRO A 78 44.04 -39.72 42.51
N VAL A 79 42.92 -40.34 42.24
CA VAL A 79 42.14 -40.07 41.02
C VAL A 79 41.16 -38.96 41.31
N ALA A 80 41.13 -37.96 40.44
CA ALA A 80 40.25 -36.80 40.49
C ALA A 80 38.79 -37.20 40.69
N ALA A 81 38.11 -36.47 41.56
CA ALA A 81 36.70 -36.66 41.83
C ALA A 81 35.89 -36.55 40.56
N ALA A 82 35.20 -37.61 40.17
CA ALA A 82 34.17 -37.55 39.12
C ALA A 82 33.04 -36.67 39.61
N ALA A 83 32.70 -35.67 38.81
CA ALA A 83 31.57 -34.80 39.04
C ALA A 83 30.28 -35.63 39.20
N ALA A 84 29.52 -35.35 40.21
CA ALA A 84 28.21 -35.95 40.44
C ALA A 84 27.31 -35.70 39.20
N PRO A 85 26.47 -36.63 38.79
CA PRO A 85 25.51 -36.36 37.71
C PRO A 85 24.64 -35.19 38.09
N ALA A 86 24.52 -34.20 37.18
CA ALA A 86 23.67 -33.04 37.33
C ALA A 86 22.25 -33.49 37.71
N ALA A 87 21.74 -32.95 38.82
CA ALA A 87 20.38 -33.22 39.25
C ALA A 87 19.41 -32.90 38.11
N ALA A 88 18.46 -33.79 37.85
CA ALA A 88 17.39 -33.56 36.89
C ALA A 88 16.69 -32.24 37.24
N PRO A 89 16.39 -31.37 36.26
CA PRO A 89 15.75 -30.10 36.51
C PRO A 89 14.42 -30.33 37.26
N ALA A 90 14.19 -29.55 38.30
CA ALA A 90 12.97 -29.63 39.09
C ALA A 90 11.74 -29.41 38.17
N PRO A 91 10.61 -30.09 38.47
CA PRO A 91 9.40 -29.91 37.67
C PRO A 91 8.96 -28.45 37.75
N ARG A 92 8.85 -27.80 36.56
CA ARG A 92 8.44 -26.41 36.40
C ARG A 92 6.99 -26.24 36.89
N SER A 93 6.71 -25.16 37.62
CA SER A 93 5.33 -24.88 38.03
C SER A 93 4.45 -24.57 36.81
N PRO A 94 3.14 -24.85 36.86
CA PRO A 94 2.24 -24.48 35.77
C PRO A 94 2.24 -22.98 35.43
N GLU A 95 2.55 -22.13 36.41
CA GLU A 95 2.67 -20.68 36.26
C GLU A 95 3.95 -20.30 35.49
N THR A 96 5.08 -20.96 35.79
CA THR A 96 6.34 -20.75 35.10
C THR A 96 6.22 -21.19 33.62
N VAL A 97 5.55 -22.31 33.39
CA VAL A 97 5.30 -22.79 32.02
C VAL A 97 4.36 -21.84 31.27
N ARG A 98 3.32 -21.30 31.92
CA ARG A 98 2.46 -20.27 31.31
C ARG A 98 3.22 -19.00 31.01
N ALA A 99 4.04 -18.50 31.93
CA ALA A 99 4.84 -17.29 31.68
C ALA A 99 5.84 -17.49 30.51
N GLU A 100 6.50 -18.64 30.44
CA GLU A 100 7.41 -18.99 29.34
C GLU A 100 6.66 -19.14 28.00
N VAL A 101 5.45 -19.69 28.02
CA VAL A 101 4.58 -19.80 26.83
C VAL A 101 4.08 -18.44 26.41
N ASP A 102 3.65 -17.59 27.36
CA ASP A 102 3.21 -16.22 27.07
C ASP A 102 4.36 -15.36 26.52
N GLU A 103 5.56 -15.52 27.03
CA GLU A 103 6.75 -14.83 26.54
C GLU A 103 7.17 -15.35 25.16
N ALA A 104 7.13 -16.65 24.95
CA ALA A 104 7.40 -17.28 23.64
C ALA A 104 6.33 -16.91 22.58
N LEU A 105 5.07 -16.73 23.01
CA LEU A 105 3.98 -16.32 22.14
C LEU A 105 4.05 -14.83 21.74
N ARG A 106 4.59 -13.97 22.62
CA ARG A 106 4.74 -12.54 22.33
C ARG A 106 5.74 -12.26 21.21
N GLY A 107 6.73 -13.13 21.01
CA GLY A 107 7.71 -13.00 19.96
C GLY A 107 8.46 -11.64 19.94
N SER A 108 9.19 -11.38 18.89
CA SER A 108 9.91 -10.11 18.69
C SER A 108 9.06 -9.00 18.02
N LEU A 109 7.78 -9.25 17.80
CA LEU A 109 6.81 -8.33 17.19
C LEU A 109 5.71 -7.97 18.20
N ASP A 110 5.37 -6.67 18.30
CA ASP A 110 4.27 -6.20 19.14
C ASP A 110 2.90 -6.59 18.60
N GLY A 111 1.91 -6.75 19.47
CA GLY A 111 0.51 -7.01 19.10
C GLY A 111 0.15 -8.49 19.10
N LEU A 112 -0.71 -8.90 18.17
CA LEU A 112 -1.13 -10.30 18.00
C LEU A 112 -0.04 -11.11 17.29
N ALA A 113 1.07 -11.36 18.00
CA ALA A 113 2.22 -12.09 17.48
C ALA A 113 2.32 -13.49 18.10
N MET A 114 2.70 -14.46 17.27
CA MET A 114 2.87 -15.86 17.67
C MET A 114 4.16 -16.40 17.06
N ARG A 115 5.00 -17.04 17.87
CA ARG A 115 6.16 -17.78 17.38
C ARG A 115 5.74 -19.12 16.83
N ILE A 116 6.22 -19.47 15.64
CA ILE A 116 5.99 -20.81 15.05
C ILE A 116 6.80 -21.83 15.85
N PRO A 117 6.18 -22.89 16.39
CA PRO A 117 6.90 -23.92 17.14
C PRO A 117 8.06 -24.54 16.34
N ASN A 118 9.20 -24.76 16.99
CA ASN A 118 10.42 -25.31 16.41
C ASN A 118 11.02 -24.48 15.24
N SER A 119 10.80 -23.18 15.24
CA SER A 119 11.27 -22.24 14.21
C SER A 119 11.70 -20.93 14.87
N ASP A 120 12.61 -20.22 14.23
CA ASP A 120 12.99 -18.86 14.61
C ASP A 120 12.09 -17.79 13.96
N THR A 121 10.90 -18.21 13.54
CA THR A 121 9.92 -17.34 12.87
C THR A 121 8.81 -16.91 13.81
N THR A 122 8.59 -15.62 13.90
CA THR A 122 7.42 -15.01 14.53
C THR A 122 6.48 -14.52 13.44
N VAL A 123 5.19 -14.81 13.59
CA VAL A 123 4.12 -14.31 12.72
C VAL A 123 3.26 -13.36 13.53
N ARG A 124 2.89 -12.23 12.94
CA ARG A 124 1.96 -11.27 13.52
C ARG A 124 0.81 -11.01 12.57
N LEU A 125 -0.40 -11.05 13.10
CA LEU A 125 -1.59 -10.50 12.47
C LEU A 125 -1.75 -9.05 12.94
N TYR A 126 -2.02 -8.14 12.02
CA TYR A 126 -2.29 -6.73 12.32
C TYR A 126 -3.33 -6.16 11.38
N GLY A 127 -3.90 -5.04 11.77
CA GLY A 127 -4.85 -4.36 10.90
C GLY A 127 -5.64 -3.28 11.61
N PHE A 128 -6.68 -2.84 10.92
CA PHE A 128 -7.69 -1.97 11.49
C PHE A 128 -9.03 -2.12 10.80
N LEU A 129 -10.09 -1.97 11.56
CA LEU A 129 -11.43 -1.73 11.08
C LEU A 129 -11.65 -0.22 11.02
N ARG A 130 -12.18 0.26 9.90
CA ARG A 130 -12.44 1.67 9.70
C ARG A 130 -13.84 1.89 9.16
N LEU A 131 -14.60 2.75 9.84
CA LEU A 131 -15.87 3.26 9.37
C LEU A 131 -15.72 4.75 9.06
N THR A 132 -16.08 5.17 7.87
CA THR A 132 -16.07 6.57 7.44
C THR A 132 -17.46 6.96 6.97
N ALA A 133 -18.04 7.98 7.61
CA ALA A 133 -19.22 8.66 7.11
C ALA A 133 -18.79 10.02 6.55
N TYR A 134 -19.30 10.41 5.38
CA TYR A 134 -18.97 11.70 4.80
C TYR A 134 -20.18 12.39 4.17
N GLN A 135 -20.16 13.71 4.23
CA GLN A 135 -21.13 14.60 3.62
C GLN A 135 -20.40 15.55 2.66
N ASP A 136 -20.75 15.49 1.39
CA ASP A 136 -20.38 16.50 0.40
C ASP A 136 -21.44 17.62 0.41
N PHE A 137 -21.01 18.89 0.38
CA PHE A 137 -21.93 20.02 0.48
C PHE A 137 -22.29 20.63 -0.88
N ASN A 138 -21.32 20.79 -1.77
CA ASN A 138 -21.49 21.51 -3.03
C ASN A 138 -21.02 20.79 -4.28
N ALA A 139 -20.23 19.73 -4.16
CA ALA A 139 -19.78 18.91 -5.26
C ALA A 139 -19.74 17.47 -4.80
N ARG A 140 -20.57 16.64 -5.43
CA ARG A 140 -20.53 15.20 -5.18
C ARG A 140 -19.26 14.62 -5.80
N ASN A 141 -18.34 14.17 -4.97
CA ASN A 141 -17.25 13.33 -5.43
C ASN A 141 -17.72 11.86 -5.36
N PRO A 142 -17.75 11.11 -6.47
CA PRO A 142 -18.33 9.77 -6.51
C PRO A 142 -17.56 8.74 -5.70
N THR A 143 -16.43 9.12 -5.11
CA THR A 143 -15.60 8.22 -4.30
C THR A 143 -15.50 8.75 -2.87
N ASP A 144 -15.25 7.83 -1.91
CA ASP A 144 -14.88 8.15 -0.54
C ASP A 144 -13.54 8.88 -0.42
N ALA A 145 -12.80 8.96 -1.54
CA ALA A 145 -11.59 9.75 -1.66
C ALA A 145 -11.94 11.21 -2.03
N ALA A 146 -11.40 12.18 -1.29
CA ALA A 146 -11.60 13.61 -1.58
C ALA A 146 -10.63 14.07 -2.70
N SER A 147 -10.66 13.39 -3.86
CA SER A 147 -9.77 13.68 -4.98
C SER A 147 -10.05 15.06 -5.57
N VAL A 148 -9.02 15.91 -5.63
CA VAL A 148 -9.12 17.24 -6.24
C VAL A 148 -9.44 17.16 -7.73
N GLN A 149 -8.88 16.17 -8.43
CA GLN A 149 -9.13 15.99 -9.88
C GLN A 149 -10.55 15.49 -10.19
N GLY A 150 -11.19 14.85 -9.23
CA GLY A 150 -12.57 14.35 -9.37
C GLY A 150 -13.64 15.44 -9.19
N ILE A 151 -13.27 16.68 -8.86
CA ILE A 151 -14.23 17.76 -8.62
C ILE A 151 -14.97 18.10 -9.93
N PRO A 152 -16.33 18.13 -9.94
CA PRO A 152 -17.08 18.49 -11.13
C PRO A 152 -16.82 19.92 -11.61
N LEU A 153 -16.82 20.11 -12.93
CA LEU A 153 -16.56 21.39 -13.61
C LEU A 153 -17.85 21.91 -14.26
N THR A 154 -18.92 22.04 -13.50
CA THR A 154 -20.21 22.51 -14.00
C THR A 154 -20.39 24.02 -13.81
N ALA A 155 -21.12 24.65 -14.71
CA ALA A 155 -21.38 26.11 -14.69
C ALA A 155 -21.93 26.61 -13.35
N LYS A 156 -22.59 25.77 -12.59
CA LYS A 156 -23.22 26.17 -11.34
C LYS A 156 -22.38 25.81 -10.10
N ASN A 157 -21.33 25.04 -10.19
CA ASN A 157 -20.60 24.46 -9.04
C ASN A 157 -21.54 23.94 -7.91
N THR A 158 -22.79 23.72 -8.23
CA THR A 158 -23.90 23.45 -7.33
C THR A 158 -24.51 22.12 -7.68
N GLN A 159 -23.69 21.08 -7.69
CA GLN A 159 -24.29 19.76 -7.57
C GLN A 159 -24.79 19.61 -6.12
N PRO A 160 -26.04 19.15 -5.91
CA PRO A 160 -26.50 18.85 -4.57
C PRO A 160 -25.55 17.86 -3.92
N GLY A 161 -25.21 18.11 -2.67
CA GLY A 161 -24.32 17.28 -1.89
C GLY A 161 -24.81 15.84 -1.76
N GLY A 162 -23.96 14.96 -1.29
CA GLY A 162 -24.27 13.56 -1.06
C GLY A 162 -23.75 13.12 0.29
N PHE A 163 -24.48 12.20 0.92
CA PHE A 163 -24.05 11.49 2.12
C PHE A 163 -23.77 10.04 1.80
N ASP A 164 -22.69 9.49 2.37
CA ASP A 164 -22.40 8.07 2.26
C ASP A 164 -21.63 7.57 3.50
N VAL A 165 -21.68 6.25 3.72
CA VAL A 165 -20.96 5.55 4.80
C VAL A 165 -20.27 4.34 4.22
N THR A 166 -18.99 4.17 4.54
CA THR A 166 -18.21 3.06 4.01
C THR A 166 -17.20 2.51 5.01
N ALA A 167 -16.98 1.20 4.96
CA ALA A 167 -15.93 0.50 5.71
C ALA A 167 -14.80 -0.04 4.80
N ARG A 168 -14.81 0.30 3.50
CA ARG A 168 -13.90 -0.30 2.51
C ARG A 168 -12.42 -0.03 2.74
N SER A 169 -12.09 0.97 3.56
CA SER A 169 -10.70 1.26 3.94
C SER A 169 -10.18 0.39 5.08
N SER A 170 -11.01 -0.52 5.62
CA SER A 170 -10.55 -1.53 6.58
C SER A 170 -9.44 -2.38 5.97
N ARG A 171 -8.45 -2.73 6.79
CA ARG A 171 -7.20 -3.34 6.34
C ARG A 171 -6.77 -4.44 7.28
N PHE A 172 -6.13 -5.46 6.73
CA PHE A 172 -5.40 -6.45 7.50
C PHE A 172 -4.15 -6.92 6.77
N GLY A 173 -3.21 -7.44 7.53
CA GLY A 173 -1.96 -7.94 7.03
C GLY A 173 -1.29 -8.91 7.97
N PHE A 174 -0.31 -9.60 7.43
CA PHE A 174 0.56 -10.51 8.16
C PHE A 174 1.99 -10.05 7.99
N ASP A 175 2.71 -9.94 9.09
CA ASP A 175 4.16 -9.80 9.10
C ASP A 175 4.77 -11.09 9.59
N THR A 176 5.91 -11.47 9.01
CA THR A 176 6.76 -12.50 9.61
C THR A 176 8.13 -11.91 9.89
N ARG A 177 8.77 -12.41 10.93
CA ARG A 177 10.18 -12.15 11.24
C ARG A 177 10.88 -13.46 11.52
N SER A 178 11.97 -13.69 10.80
CA SER A 178 12.79 -14.89 10.93
C SER A 178 14.26 -14.51 11.04
N ASP A 179 14.96 -15.03 12.04
CA ASP A 179 16.40 -14.94 12.10
C ASP A 179 17.00 -16.05 11.26
N THR A 180 17.80 -15.70 10.27
CA THR A 180 18.41 -16.62 9.33
C THR A 180 19.94 -16.55 9.41
N GLY A 181 20.66 -17.53 8.88
CA GLY A 181 22.11 -17.49 8.77
C GLY A 181 22.65 -16.34 7.88
N TRP A 182 21.76 -15.67 7.12
CA TRP A 182 22.09 -14.56 6.21
C TRP A 182 21.74 -13.19 6.79
N GLY A 183 21.02 -13.16 7.90
CA GLY A 183 20.51 -11.97 8.56
C GLY A 183 19.04 -12.12 8.94
N ARG A 184 18.41 -11.04 9.37
CA ARG A 184 16.99 -11.01 9.71
C ARG A 184 16.14 -10.83 8.45
N LEU A 185 15.25 -11.77 8.21
CA LEU A 185 14.27 -11.74 7.13
C LEU A 185 12.91 -11.30 7.68
N ASP A 186 12.43 -10.16 7.24
CA ASP A 186 11.08 -9.67 7.49
C ASP A 186 10.24 -9.82 6.21
N THR A 187 9.00 -10.32 6.31
CA THR A 187 8.05 -10.33 5.18
C THR A 187 6.75 -9.67 5.58
N THR A 188 6.07 -9.09 4.61
CA THR A 188 4.77 -8.44 4.82
C THR A 188 3.83 -8.77 3.67
N ILE A 189 2.58 -9.14 4.01
CA ILE A 189 1.46 -9.21 3.07
C ILE A 189 0.32 -8.41 3.66
N GLU A 190 -0.16 -7.39 2.93
CA GLU A 190 -1.21 -6.47 3.40
C GLU A 190 -2.24 -6.22 2.29
N GLY A 191 -3.51 -6.16 2.67
CA GLY A 191 -4.58 -5.77 1.78
C GLY A 191 -5.70 -4.99 2.45
N ASP A 192 -6.54 -4.35 1.64
CA ASP A 192 -7.75 -3.64 2.04
C ASP A 192 -8.93 -3.98 1.11
N PHE A 193 -10.11 -3.47 1.41
CA PHE A 193 -11.33 -3.69 0.62
C PHE A 193 -11.63 -2.53 -0.35
N ARG A 194 -10.62 -1.76 -0.75
CA ARG A 194 -10.75 -0.67 -1.74
C ARG A 194 -10.51 -1.11 -3.18
N GLY A 195 -10.73 -2.36 -3.51
CA GLY A 195 -10.84 -2.85 -4.87
C GLY A 195 -12.07 -2.29 -5.59
N GLU A 196 -12.44 -2.90 -6.69
CA GLU A 196 -13.66 -2.55 -7.41
C GLU A 196 -14.89 -2.81 -6.54
N ILE A 197 -15.92 -1.97 -6.72
CA ILE A 197 -17.24 -2.18 -6.11
C ILE A 197 -18.11 -2.86 -7.17
N SER A 198 -18.67 -4.03 -6.84
CA SER A 198 -19.61 -4.70 -7.73
C SER A 198 -20.90 -3.89 -7.90
N ALA A 199 -21.68 -4.19 -8.93
CA ALA A 199 -23.00 -3.58 -9.14
C ALA A 199 -23.95 -3.80 -7.95
N GLY A 200 -23.72 -4.84 -7.14
CA GLY A 200 -24.46 -5.13 -5.90
C GLY A 200 -23.94 -4.41 -4.66
N GLY A 201 -22.87 -3.62 -4.78
CA GLY A 201 -22.25 -2.92 -3.66
C GLY A 201 -21.21 -3.74 -2.87
N ASP A 202 -20.87 -4.95 -3.32
CA ASP A 202 -19.88 -5.78 -2.67
C ASP A 202 -18.47 -5.18 -2.83
N LEU A 203 -17.67 -5.30 -1.78
CA LEU A 203 -16.33 -4.76 -1.71
C LEU A 203 -15.31 -5.82 -2.13
N SER A 204 -14.45 -5.49 -3.09
CA SER A 204 -13.37 -6.37 -3.52
C SER A 204 -12.11 -6.15 -2.69
N PHE A 205 -11.47 -7.25 -2.30
CA PHE A 205 -10.17 -7.23 -1.64
C PHE A 205 -9.08 -6.83 -2.64
N ARG A 206 -8.16 -5.98 -2.20
CA ARG A 206 -7.04 -5.46 -2.98
C ARG A 206 -5.72 -5.70 -2.27
N LEU A 207 -4.74 -6.27 -2.97
CA LEU A 207 -3.37 -6.35 -2.46
C LEU A 207 -2.77 -4.95 -2.37
N ARG A 208 -2.19 -4.62 -1.22
CA ARG A 208 -1.48 -3.36 -0.98
C ARG A 208 0.01 -3.53 -0.94
N GLN A 209 0.47 -4.52 -0.22
CA GLN A 209 1.89 -4.82 -0.06
C GLN A 209 2.11 -6.33 -0.05
N ALA A 210 3.18 -6.76 -0.70
CA ALA A 210 3.70 -8.13 -0.65
C ALA A 210 5.20 -8.05 -0.91
N PHE A 211 6.01 -8.08 0.15
CA PHE A 211 7.45 -7.95 0.02
C PHE A 211 8.20 -8.74 1.07
N ALA A 212 9.49 -8.96 0.80
CA ALA A 212 10.46 -9.51 1.73
C ALA A 212 11.64 -8.54 1.85
N GLU A 213 12.17 -8.35 3.06
CA GLU A 213 13.33 -7.53 3.35
C GLU A 213 14.33 -8.31 4.19
N LEU A 214 15.54 -8.48 3.67
CA LEU A 214 16.67 -9.07 4.37
C LEU A 214 17.55 -7.96 4.95
N THR A 215 17.71 -7.94 6.26
CA THR A 215 18.58 -6.98 6.96
C THR A 215 19.78 -7.70 7.55
N ARG A 216 20.97 -7.21 7.22
CA ARG A 216 22.24 -7.64 7.79
C ARG A 216 23.12 -6.44 8.07
N ASP A 217 23.53 -6.29 9.30
CA ASP A 217 24.32 -5.16 9.79
C ASP A 217 23.63 -3.82 9.40
N ASP A 218 24.30 -2.92 8.72
CA ASP A 218 23.79 -1.61 8.29
C ASP A 218 23.08 -1.65 6.93
N TRP A 219 22.94 -2.83 6.31
CA TRP A 219 22.34 -2.99 5.01
C TRP A 219 20.99 -3.72 5.07
N SER A 220 20.06 -3.28 4.23
CA SER A 220 18.81 -4.01 3.97
C SER A 220 18.56 -4.11 2.46
N TYR A 221 18.02 -5.25 2.05
CA TYR A 221 17.68 -5.58 0.67
C TYR A 221 16.22 -5.99 0.62
N LEU A 222 15.40 -5.22 -0.11
CA LEU A 222 13.97 -5.49 -0.24
C LEU A 222 13.62 -5.87 -1.67
N ILE A 223 12.78 -6.89 -1.81
CA ILE A 223 12.15 -7.32 -3.06
C ILE A 223 10.65 -7.47 -2.87
N GLY A 224 9.87 -6.96 -3.81
CA GLY A 224 8.43 -7.16 -3.83
C GLY A 224 7.64 -5.89 -4.15
N HIS A 225 6.34 -5.93 -3.87
CA HIS A 225 5.40 -4.85 -4.11
C HIS A 225 5.13 -4.08 -2.80
N THR A 226 5.54 -2.82 -2.75
CA THR A 226 5.35 -1.97 -1.56
C THR A 226 5.37 -0.48 -1.93
N ASN A 227 5.30 0.38 -0.93
CA ASN A 227 5.33 1.83 -1.11
C ASN A 227 6.59 2.28 -1.84
N SER A 228 6.44 3.14 -2.84
CA SER A 228 7.56 3.80 -3.54
C SER A 228 8.43 4.60 -2.58
N LEU A 229 9.70 4.76 -2.89
CA LEU A 229 10.60 5.68 -2.15
C LEU A 229 10.16 7.15 -2.27
N TRP A 230 9.37 7.48 -3.27
CA TRP A 230 8.81 8.83 -3.42
C TRP A 230 7.74 9.17 -2.39
N ASN A 231 7.04 8.16 -1.86
CA ASN A 231 5.94 8.39 -0.94
C ASN A 231 6.41 9.10 0.35
N GLU A 232 5.58 10.01 0.81
CA GLU A 232 5.66 10.65 2.11
C GLU A 232 4.32 10.50 2.84
N GLY A 233 4.29 10.75 4.11
CA GLY A 233 3.10 10.69 4.94
C GLY A 233 3.27 11.67 6.09
N ILE A 234 3.50 12.95 5.74
CA ILE A 234 3.87 13.94 6.76
C ILE A 234 2.67 14.53 7.48
N THR A 235 1.53 14.71 6.79
CA THR A 235 0.32 15.26 7.39
C THR A 235 -0.62 14.15 7.82
N GLU A 236 -1.23 14.29 8.99
CA GLU A 236 -2.26 13.37 9.45
C GLU A 236 -3.63 13.81 8.92
N ALA A 237 -4.21 13.00 8.04
CA ALA A 237 -5.54 13.19 7.51
C ALA A 237 -6.42 11.96 7.76
N LEU A 238 -7.71 12.20 7.93
CA LEU A 238 -8.70 11.14 8.16
C LEU A 238 -9.34 10.67 6.85
N HIS A 239 -9.36 11.45 5.78
CA HIS A 239 -9.73 10.93 4.47
C HIS A 239 -8.59 10.08 3.90
N ASP A 240 -8.92 9.05 3.14
CA ASP A 240 -7.95 8.07 2.71
C ASP A 240 -7.38 8.43 1.34
N ALA A 241 -6.03 8.48 1.27
CA ALA A 241 -5.22 8.39 0.06
C ALA A 241 -5.40 9.47 -1.02
N THR A 242 -5.83 10.69 -0.68
CA THR A 242 -6.02 11.76 -1.69
C THR A 242 -5.60 13.15 -1.23
N ASN A 243 -4.71 13.23 -0.27
CA ASN A 243 -4.12 14.50 0.10
C ASN A 243 -3.33 15.04 -1.08
N LEU A 244 -3.62 16.27 -1.44
CA LEU A 244 -2.86 16.96 -2.48
C LEU A 244 -1.36 16.96 -2.11
N ASN A 245 -0.51 16.72 -3.09
CA ASN A 245 0.95 16.60 -2.97
C ASN A 245 1.46 15.33 -2.25
N GLN A 246 0.60 14.51 -1.66
CA GLN A 246 1.04 13.27 -1.06
C GLN A 246 0.89 12.10 -2.04
N SER A 247 1.99 11.41 -2.26
CA SER A 247 2.02 10.21 -3.11
C SER A 247 1.65 8.97 -2.30
N PHE A 248 0.82 8.11 -2.89
CA PHE A 248 0.40 6.82 -2.30
C PHE A 248 0.70 5.65 -3.24
N ILE A 249 1.75 5.78 -4.04
CA ILE A 249 2.13 4.77 -5.02
C ILE A 249 2.68 3.54 -4.33
N ARG A 250 2.21 2.39 -4.77
CA ARG A 250 2.77 1.07 -4.45
C ARG A 250 3.06 0.36 -5.76
N GLN A 251 4.23 -0.24 -5.84
CA GLN A 251 4.70 -0.91 -7.04
C GLN A 251 5.75 -1.96 -6.73
N ALA A 252 5.95 -2.89 -7.66
CA ALA A 252 7.02 -3.87 -7.57
C ALA A 252 8.37 -3.17 -7.64
N GLN A 253 9.32 -3.59 -6.81
CA GLN A 253 10.61 -2.93 -6.70
C GLN A 253 11.69 -3.83 -6.12
N LEU A 254 12.92 -3.46 -6.42
CA LEU A 254 14.12 -3.83 -5.69
C LEU A 254 14.61 -2.59 -4.97
N ARG A 255 14.93 -2.68 -3.68
CA ARG A 255 15.43 -1.57 -2.88
C ARG A 255 16.65 -1.98 -2.08
N VAL A 256 17.63 -1.11 -2.03
CA VAL A 256 18.79 -1.23 -1.16
C VAL A 256 18.76 -0.07 -0.18
N THR A 257 18.99 -0.36 1.08
CA THR A 257 19.07 0.61 2.16
C THR A 257 20.42 0.48 2.86
N HIS A 258 21.08 1.60 3.10
CA HIS A 258 22.28 1.67 3.94
C HIS A 258 22.07 2.68 5.07
N ARG A 259 22.32 2.25 6.32
CA ARG A 259 22.31 3.09 7.51
C ARG A 259 23.74 3.47 7.86
N PHE A 260 24.08 4.75 7.70
CA PHE A 260 25.41 5.25 8.08
C PHE A 260 25.58 5.31 9.59
N ASP A 261 24.50 5.63 10.27
CA ASP A 261 24.39 5.66 11.73
C ASP A 261 22.91 5.57 12.14
N ARG A 262 22.63 5.81 13.43
CA ARG A 262 21.24 5.77 13.96
C ARG A 262 20.31 6.86 13.37
N ASN A 263 20.88 7.92 12.82
CA ASN A 263 20.17 9.11 12.36
C ASN A 263 20.09 9.18 10.83
N LEU A 264 21.15 8.77 10.11
CA LEU A 264 21.30 8.97 8.67
C LEU A 264 21.15 7.67 7.90
N MET A 265 20.27 7.69 6.91
CA MET A 265 19.94 6.55 6.05
C MET A 265 19.83 6.97 4.58
N LEU A 266 20.46 6.20 3.70
CA LEU A 266 20.32 6.33 2.25
C LEU A 266 19.62 5.09 1.69
N GLN A 267 18.68 5.33 0.77
CA GLN A 267 17.95 4.29 0.07
C GLN A 267 18.00 4.53 -1.44
N GLY A 268 18.15 3.46 -2.21
CA GLY A 268 18.02 3.46 -3.66
C GLY A 268 17.04 2.39 -4.08
N SER A 269 16.19 2.64 -5.07
CA SER A 269 15.28 1.64 -5.62
C SER A 269 15.21 1.68 -7.14
N ILE A 270 14.95 0.49 -7.70
CA ILE A 270 14.52 0.27 -9.07
C ILE A 270 13.08 -0.18 -8.97
N GLU A 271 12.16 0.61 -9.51
CA GLU A 271 10.73 0.44 -9.32
C GLU A 271 10.03 0.18 -10.66
N ALA A 272 8.94 -0.60 -10.63
CA ALA A 272 8.16 -0.88 -11.81
C ALA A 272 7.66 0.43 -12.44
N PRO A 273 7.92 0.65 -13.72
CA PRO A 273 7.45 1.83 -14.41
C PRO A 273 5.93 1.77 -14.60
N TYR A 274 5.35 2.93 -14.84
CA TYR A 274 3.95 3.06 -15.21
C TYR A 274 3.77 4.40 -15.93
N GLY A 275 3.90 4.38 -17.24
CA GLY A 275 3.78 5.57 -18.07
C GLY A 275 2.39 6.19 -17.93
N ASP A 276 2.33 7.50 -17.76
CA ASP A 276 1.13 8.30 -17.64
C ASP A 276 1.22 9.49 -18.59
N ILE A 277 0.45 9.41 -19.69
CA ILE A 277 0.47 10.39 -20.78
C ILE A 277 -0.95 10.92 -20.99
N LEU A 278 -1.07 12.24 -21.09
CA LEU A 278 -2.33 12.90 -21.40
C LEU A 278 -2.44 13.12 -22.91
N THR A 279 -3.54 12.66 -23.48
CA THR A 279 -3.91 12.87 -24.87
C THR A 279 -5.26 13.59 -24.96
N GLN A 280 -5.68 14.00 -26.15
CA GLN A 280 -7.02 14.57 -26.35
C GLN A 280 -8.14 13.62 -25.92
N SER A 281 -7.96 12.31 -26.10
CA SER A 281 -8.92 11.28 -25.68
C SER A 281 -8.94 11.06 -24.16
N GLY A 282 -8.04 11.72 -23.43
CA GLY A 282 -7.90 11.60 -21.99
C GLY A 282 -6.58 10.96 -21.57
N PRO A 283 -6.48 10.63 -20.27
CA PRO A 283 -5.31 9.97 -19.75
C PRO A 283 -5.09 8.59 -20.37
N ALA A 284 -3.87 8.33 -20.83
CA ALA A 284 -3.39 7.06 -21.31
C ALA A 284 -2.34 6.52 -20.35
N PHE A 285 -2.49 5.28 -19.95
CA PHE A 285 -1.56 4.60 -19.05
C PHE A 285 -0.86 3.48 -19.78
N SER A 286 0.41 3.25 -19.46
CA SER A 286 1.08 2.06 -19.95
C SER A 286 0.31 0.83 -19.46
N PRO A 287 -0.06 -0.06 -20.39
CA PRO A 287 -0.69 -1.30 -19.99
C PRO A 287 0.34 -2.13 -19.25
N ILE A 288 -0.03 -2.63 -18.11
CA ILE A 288 0.71 -3.68 -17.40
C ILE A 288 0.56 -5.00 -18.18
N ARG A 289 0.40 -4.97 -19.51
CA ARG A 289 0.04 -6.13 -20.32
C ARG A 289 0.93 -6.24 -21.53
N PHE A 290 1.39 -7.44 -21.77
CA PHE A 290 2.20 -7.81 -22.94
C PHE A 290 1.37 -7.97 -24.22
N ASP A 291 0.05 -7.91 -24.16
CA ASP A 291 -0.88 -8.27 -25.25
C ASP A 291 -1.65 -7.09 -25.83
N GLY A 292 -1.09 -5.91 -25.75
CA GLY A 292 -1.61 -4.77 -26.51
C GLY A 292 -3.00 -4.32 -26.10
N GLY A 293 -3.10 -3.69 -24.94
CA GLY A 293 -4.25 -2.82 -24.68
C GLY A 293 -4.20 -1.60 -25.61
N ALA A 294 -5.35 -0.99 -25.87
CA ALA A 294 -5.48 0.20 -26.72
C ALA A 294 -4.85 1.48 -26.15
N SER A 295 -3.87 1.37 -25.26
CA SER A 295 -3.17 2.52 -24.70
C SER A 295 -1.92 2.82 -25.51
N PRO A 296 -1.72 4.07 -25.96
CA PRO A 296 -0.51 4.46 -26.65
C PRO A 296 0.71 4.58 -25.72
N ALA A 297 0.54 4.61 -24.41
CA ALA A 297 1.65 4.67 -23.46
C ALA A 297 2.20 3.26 -23.19
N PHE A 298 3.53 3.10 -23.17
CA PHE A 298 4.16 1.85 -22.78
C PHE A 298 5.51 2.09 -22.08
N ASP A 299 6.03 1.07 -21.41
CA ASP A 299 7.20 1.20 -20.56
C ASP A 299 8.38 0.45 -21.15
N GLN A 300 9.53 1.13 -21.30
CA GLN A 300 10.77 0.55 -21.82
C GLN A 300 11.86 0.38 -20.77
N MET A 301 11.82 1.17 -19.70
CA MET A 301 12.80 1.08 -18.62
C MET A 301 12.16 1.34 -17.24
N PRO A 302 12.73 0.80 -16.17
CA PRO A 302 12.21 1.02 -14.82
C PRO A 302 12.43 2.48 -14.36
N ASP A 303 11.66 2.87 -13.35
CA ASP A 303 11.88 4.13 -12.63
C ASP A 303 13.01 3.95 -11.60
N PHE A 304 13.91 4.94 -11.49
CA PHE A 304 15.01 4.95 -10.53
C PHE A 304 14.78 6.01 -9.48
N LEU A 305 14.86 5.63 -8.22
CA LEU A 305 14.62 6.54 -7.11
C LEU A 305 15.73 6.47 -6.08
N ALA A 306 15.96 7.61 -5.43
CA ALA A 306 16.86 7.72 -4.28
C ALA A 306 16.19 8.53 -3.16
N ARG A 307 16.51 8.19 -1.91
CA ARG A 307 15.99 8.87 -0.72
C ARG A 307 17.06 8.95 0.35
N LEU A 308 17.37 10.16 0.80
CA LEU A 308 18.22 10.43 1.96
C LEU A 308 17.30 10.86 3.12
N THR A 309 17.42 10.20 4.25
CA THR A 309 16.65 10.51 5.46
C THR A 309 17.60 10.76 6.62
N TRP A 310 17.44 11.91 7.27
CA TRP A 310 18.02 12.16 8.58
C TRP A 310 16.90 12.29 9.61
N ARG A 311 17.06 11.62 10.77
CA ARG A 311 16.05 11.63 11.83
C ARG A 311 16.71 11.65 13.20
N ASP A 312 16.21 12.51 14.09
CA ASP A 312 16.58 12.55 15.49
C ASP A 312 15.32 12.74 16.37
N GLY A 313 14.90 11.65 17.01
CA GLY A 313 13.63 11.61 17.71
C GLY A 313 12.44 11.85 16.76
N ALA A 314 11.65 12.88 17.03
CA ALA A 314 10.52 13.30 16.20
C ALA A 314 10.92 14.23 15.05
N GLU A 315 12.13 14.75 15.05
CA GLU A 315 12.67 15.62 13.99
C GLU A 315 13.09 14.78 12.80
N GLU A 316 12.63 15.16 11.60
CA GLU A 316 12.90 14.42 10.38
C GLU A 316 13.16 15.37 9.20
N TYR A 317 14.21 15.09 8.42
CA TYR A 317 14.52 15.73 7.15
C TYR A 317 14.69 14.67 6.08
N VAL A 318 14.03 14.84 4.95
CA VAL A 318 14.09 13.88 3.85
C VAL A 318 14.29 14.61 2.54
N LEU A 319 15.22 14.09 1.73
CA LEU A 319 15.42 14.49 0.34
C LEU A 319 15.17 13.28 -0.55
N ARG A 320 14.48 13.47 -1.68
CA ARG A 320 14.13 12.41 -2.64
C ARG A 320 14.43 12.86 -4.05
N GLY A 321 14.87 11.92 -4.87
CA GLY A 321 15.09 12.10 -6.29
C GLY A 321 14.46 10.98 -7.10
N LEU A 322 14.03 11.30 -8.30
CA LEU A 322 13.41 10.39 -9.27
C LEU A 322 13.95 10.66 -10.66
N VAL A 323 14.20 9.59 -11.43
CA VAL A 323 14.43 9.64 -12.88
C VAL A 323 13.62 8.52 -13.52
N ARG A 324 12.90 8.82 -14.61
CA ARG A 324 12.07 7.88 -15.34
C ARG A 324 12.05 8.17 -16.84
N GLN A 325 11.54 7.23 -17.62
CA GLN A 325 11.23 7.41 -19.04
C GLN A 325 9.72 7.34 -19.25
N LEU A 326 9.21 8.20 -20.11
CA LEU A 326 7.85 8.13 -20.66
C LEU A 326 7.95 7.80 -22.13
N THR A 327 7.24 6.80 -22.58
CA THR A 327 7.25 6.37 -23.99
C THR A 327 5.83 6.26 -24.51
N LEU A 328 5.65 6.75 -25.71
CA LEU A 328 4.42 6.76 -26.46
C LEU A 328 4.61 5.95 -27.74
N GLU A 329 3.74 4.99 -27.97
CA GLU A 329 3.61 4.28 -29.24
C GLU A 329 2.15 4.32 -29.67
N PRO A 330 1.80 5.09 -30.70
CA PRO A 330 0.45 5.10 -31.22
C PRO A 330 0.08 3.73 -31.75
N ASP A 331 -1.14 3.28 -31.49
CA ASP A 331 -1.66 2.02 -31.99
C ASP A 331 -1.48 1.91 -33.49
N GLY A 332 -0.63 0.98 -33.93
CA GLY A 332 -0.32 0.72 -35.32
C GLY A 332 -1.39 -0.04 -36.09
N THR A 333 -2.44 -0.54 -35.41
CA THR A 333 -3.41 -1.45 -36.06
C THR A 333 -4.30 -0.79 -37.10
N THR A 334 -4.60 0.50 -36.94
CA THR A 334 -5.48 1.25 -37.88
C THR A 334 -4.70 2.08 -38.87
N LEU A 335 -3.44 2.42 -38.63
CA LEU A 335 -2.69 3.43 -39.36
C LEU A 335 -1.31 2.97 -39.86
N GLY A 336 -0.96 1.72 -39.60
CA GLY A 336 0.37 1.17 -39.89
C GLY A 336 1.39 1.45 -38.79
N PRO A 337 2.61 0.88 -38.91
CA PRO A 337 3.65 1.03 -37.89
C PRO A 337 4.08 2.50 -37.79
N ARG A 338 4.11 3.00 -36.57
CA ARG A 338 4.56 4.35 -36.23
C ARG A 338 5.78 4.28 -35.32
N PRO A 339 6.71 5.25 -35.46
CA PRO A 339 7.83 5.32 -34.54
C PRO A 339 7.33 5.61 -33.13
N SER A 340 7.97 5.02 -32.13
CA SER A 340 7.78 5.38 -30.73
C SER A 340 8.48 6.70 -30.43
N GLU A 341 7.87 7.52 -29.57
CA GLU A 341 8.51 8.71 -29.00
C GLU A 341 8.74 8.52 -27.51
N SER A 342 9.88 9.04 -27.03
CA SER A 342 10.24 8.94 -25.63
C SER A 342 10.75 10.28 -25.11
N THR A 343 10.38 10.59 -23.87
CA THR A 343 10.94 11.71 -23.11
C THR A 343 11.34 11.24 -21.73
N TYR A 344 12.28 11.96 -21.10
CA TYR A 344 12.71 11.65 -19.74
C TYR A 344 12.00 12.56 -18.73
N GLY A 345 11.59 11.95 -17.63
CA GLY A 345 11.08 12.66 -16.48
C GLY A 345 12.10 12.63 -15.34
N TRP A 346 12.11 13.67 -14.54
CA TRP A 346 12.92 13.78 -13.34
C TRP A 346 12.20 14.59 -12.27
N GLY A 347 12.54 14.35 -11.01
CA GLY A 347 11.95 15.10 -9.90
C GLY A 347 12.83 15.13 -8.68
N LEU A 348 12.70 16.22 -7.93
CA LEU A 348 13.28 16.40 -6.60
C LEU A 348 12.17 16.78 -5.63
N ALA A 349 12.23 16.22 -4.42
CA ALA A 349 11.29 16.54 -3.35
C ALA A 349 12.01 16.55 -2.01
N ALA A 350 11.56 17.43 -1.13
CA ALA A 350 12.02 17.48 0.24
C ALA A 350 10.83 17.59 1.20
N HIS A 351 10.97 17.01 2.38
CA HIS A 351 10.02 17.27 3.46
C HIS A 351 10.72 17.27 4.83
N THR A 352 10.10 17.92 5.78
CA THR A 352 10.56 17.94 7.16
C THR A 352 9.40 17.90 8.14
N ARG A 353 9.64 17.29 9.29
CA ARG A 353 8.79 17.32 10.48
C ARG A 353 9.59 17.91 11.62
N LEU A 354 9.10 18.99 12.20
CA LEU A 354 9.79 19.78 13.21
C LEU A 354 8.98 19.77 14.51
N PRO A 355 9.48 19.13 15.58
CA PRO A 355 8.88 19.21 16.92
C PRO A 355 9.11 20.61 17.49
N LEU A 356 8.08 21.44 17.53
CA LEU A 356 8.19 22.87 17.87
C LEU A 356 8.59 23.12 19.33
N GLY A 357 8.27 22.23 20.24
CA GLY A 357 8.65 22.32 21.64
C GLY A 357 10.17 22.33 21.86
N LYS A 358 10.96 21.86 20.89
CA LYS A 358 12.43 21.92 20.92
C LYS A 358 12.94 23.37 20.89
N TRP A 359 12.22 24.28 20.20
CA TRP A 359 12.57 25.70 20.05
C TRP A 359 11.70 26.62 20.89
N ILE A 360 10.42 26.25 21.09
CA ILE A 360 9.41 27.03 21.83
C ILE A 360 8.74 26.09 22.81
N SER A 361 9.23 26.05 24.07
CA SER A 361 8.76 25.10 25.09
C SER A 361 7.26 25.14 25.35
N ALA A 362 6.62 26.31 25.17
CA ALA A 362 5.17 26.47 25.32
C ALA A 362 4.35 25.70 24.29
N LEU A 363 4.95 25.27 23.18
CA LEU A 363 4.28 24.45 22.14
C LEU A 363 4.35 22.94 22.43
N GLY A 364 5.10 22.53 23.46
CA GLY A 364 5.13 21.14 23.91
C GLY A 364 5.47 20.14 22.80
N ARG A 365 4.50 19.27 22.46
CA ARG A 365 4.64 18.23 21.42
C ARG A 365 4.19 18.66 20.02
N ASP A 366 3.78 19.93 19.87
CA ASP A 366 3.27 20.42 18.59
C ASP A 366 4.31 20.28 17.47
N GLU A 367 3.85 19.98 16.25
CA GLU A 367 4.70 19.70 15.10
C GLU A 367 4.36 20.61 13.92
N LEU A 368 5.39 21.13 13.27
CA LEU A 368 5.30 21.78 11.96
C LEU A 368 5.79 20.81 10.89
N MET A 369 5.03 20.68 9.82
CA MET A 369 5.33 19.81 8.69
C MET A 369 5.40 20.66 7.42
N LEU A 370 6.51 20.52 6.70
CA LEU A 370 6.75 21.23 5.44
C LEU A 370 7.14 20.22 4.37
N MET A 371 6.61 20.40 3.16
CA MET A 371 6.97 19.59 2.00
C MET A 371 6.96 20.45 0.75
N GLY A 372 7.88 20.17 -0.16
CA GLY A 372 7.90 20.75 -1.50
C GLY A 372 8.51 19.78 -2.49
N TYR A 373 8.12 19.94 -3.75
CA TYR A 373 8.69 19.21 -4.87
C TYR A 373 8.67 20.04 -6.15
N TYR A 374 9.56 19.71 -7.05
CA TYR A 374 9.59 20.17 -8.44
C TYR A 374 10.06 19.01 -9.32
N GLY A 375 9.50 18.92 -10.52
CA GLY A 375 9.96 17.96 -11.52
C GLY A 375 9.23 18.11 -12.84
N GLU A 376 9.71 17.39 -13.82
CA GLU A 376 9.14 17.27 -15.15
C GLU A 376 8.85 15.81 -15.45
N GLY A 377 7.72 15.49 -16.02
CA GLY A 377 7.38 14.11 -16.31
C GLY A 377 7.05 13.24 -15.09
N ILE A 378 6.83 13.84 -13.92
CA ILE A 378 6.62 13.12 -12.66
C ILE A 378 5.16 12.74 -12.38
N GLY A 379 4.23 13.04 -13.26
CA GLY A 379 2.77 12.91 -13.16
C GLY A 379 2.22 12.00 -12.07
N ARG A 380 2.37 10.68 -12.19
CA ARG A 380 1.85 9.72 -11.21
C ARG A 380 2.45 9.89 -9.80
N TYR A 381 3.65 10.47 -9.69
CA TYR A 381 4.31 10.77 -8.42
C TYR A 381 3.86 12.07 -7.80
N PHE A 382 3.08 12.86 -8.53
CA PHE A 382 2.48 14.10 -8.12
C PHE A 382 1.06 13.87 -7.59
N ALA A 383 0.71 14.44 -6.45
CA ALA A 383 -0.64 14.47 -5.90
C ALA A 383 -1.41 13.13 -5.85
N GLY A 384 -0.72 12.01 -5.66
CA GLY A 384 -1.31 10.71 -5.32
C GLY A 384 -2.28 10.05 -6.31
N ASN A 385 -2.97 10.81 -7.17
CA ASN A 385 -3.99 10.33 -8.11
C ASN A 385 -4.05 11.15 -9.40
N THR A 386 -2.95 11.77 -9.82
CA THR A 386 -2.87 12.43 -11.11
C THR A 386 -2.65 11.38 -12.18
N PHE A 387 -3.71 10.94 -12.77
CA PHE A 387 -3.64 9.97 -13.83
C PHE A 387 -3.38 10.67 -15.18
N GLY A 388 -2.33 10.23 -15.90
CA GLY A 388 -2.05 10.64 -17.25
C GLY A 388 -1.60 12.10 -17.41
N GLN A 389 -0.76 12.61 -16.51
CA GLN A 389 -0.28 13.99 -16.54
C GLN A 389 1.24 14.14 -16.39
N GLY A 390 2.01 13.06 -16.48
CA GLY A 390 3.46 13.11 -16.52
C GLY A 390 3.96 13.53 -17.90
N GLY A 391 3.40 12.95 -18.95
CA GLY A 391 3.58 13.36 -20.33
C GLY A 391 2.32 13.96 -20.92
N ILE A 392 2.45 14.74 -21.99
CA ILE A 392 1.34 15.22 -22.81
C ILE A 392 1.69 15.05 -24.28
N SER A 393 0.72 14.62 -25.07
CA SER A 393 0.87 14.44 -26.50
C SER A 393 -0.31 15.01 -27.26
N ASP A 394 -0.04 15.54 -28.45
CA ASP A 394 -1.02 16.05 -29.39
C ASP A 394 -1.72 14.97 -30.23
N ILE A 395 -1.57 13.71 -29.89
CA ILE A 395 -2.36 12.64 -30.53
C ILE A 395 -3.83 12.98 -30.41
N ILE A 396 -4.40 13.40 -31.56
CA ILE A 396 -5.79 13.85 -31.64
C ILE A 396 -6.71 12.71 -32.07
N THR A 397 -6.27 11.76 -32.73
CA THR A 397 -6.90 10.54 -33.23
C THR A 397 -6.05 9.97 -34.35
N ALA A 398 -6.40 8.81 -34.77
CA ALA A 398 -5.77 7.96 -35.76
C ALA A 398 -5.28 8.58 -37.11
N THR A 399 -5.39 9.87 -37.35
CA THR A 399 -5.09 10.48 -38.65
C THR A 399 -3.83 11.35 -38.70
N GLY A 400 -3.23 11.71 -37.57
CA GLY A 400 -2.01 12.52 -37.55
C GLY A 400 -0.76 11.66 -37.81
N MET A 401 0.10 12.08 -38.74
CA MET A 401 1.37 11.40 -39.00
C MET A 401 2.50 11.91 -38.08
N ASP A 402 2.37 13.12 -37.60
CA ASP A 402 3.30 13.75 -36.67
C ASP A 402 2.62 13.92 -35.32
N TYR A 403 3.28 13.52 -34.26
CA TYR A 403 2.88 13.74 -32.88
C TYR A 403 4.11 14.03 -32.04
N SER A 404 3.93 14.80 -30.99
CA SER A 404 4.98 15.11 -30.03
C SER A 404 4.66 14.49 -28.67
N LEU A 405 5.69 14.20 -27.90
CA LEU A 405 5.58 13.82 -26.50
C LEU A 405 6.43 14.75 -25.66
N ASP A 406 5.78 15.62 -24.89
CA ASP A 406 6.42 16.55 -23.98
C ASP A 406 6.24 16.09 -22.53
N SER A 407 7.27 16.24 -21.70
CA SER A 407 7.16 16.11 -20.26
C SER A 407 6.43 17.33 -19.68
N VAL A 408 5.59 17.11 -18.65
CA VAL A 408 4.85 18.19 -17.99
C VAL A 408 5.57 18.64 -16.72
N PRO A 409 6.05 19.91 -16.66
CA PRO A 409 6.57 20.50 -15.45
C PRO A 409 5.49 20.56 -14.36
N SER A 410 5.86 20.13 -13.15
CA SER A 410 4.94 20.06 -12.01
C SER A 410 5.65 20.43 -10.73
N TYR A 411 4.99 21.23 -9.88
CA TYR A 411 5.52 21.61 -8.57
C TYR A 411 4.42 21.82 -7.57
N GLY A 412 4.78 21.70 -6.31
CA GLY A 412 3.84 21.92 -5.23
C GLY A 412 4.51 22.01 -3.86
N ALA A 413 3.73 22.49 -2.93
CA ALA A 413 4.15 22.62 -1.53
C ALA A 413 2.97 22.32 -0.59
N THR A 414 3.30 21.80 0.58
CA THR A 414 2.35 21.58 1.66
C THR A 414 2.94 22.09 2.97
N ILE A 415 2.14 22.82 3.73
CA ILE A 415 2.40 23.18 5.11
C ILE A 415 1.33 22.58 6.00
N GLY A 416 1.74 21.97 7.11
CA GLY A 416 0.84 21.38 8.09
C GLY A 416 1.28 21.72 9.50
N TYR A 417 0.33 21.91 10.39
CA TYR A 417 0.55 22.10 11.81
C TYR A 417 -0.30 21.13 12.60
N ARG A 418 0.36 20.34 13.46
CA ARG A 418 -0.30 19.42 14.38
C ARG A 418 -0.22 19.96 15.80
N ARG A 419 -1.37 20.11 16.43
CA ARG A 419 -1.54 20.52 17.83
C ARG A 419 -1.89 19.32 18.69
N PHE A 420 -1.20 19.16 19.81
CA PHE A 420 -1.57 18.24 20.88
C PHE A 420 -2.25 19.00 22.02
N TRP A 421 -3.58 18.93 22.07
CA TRP A 421 -4.38 19.58 23.11
C TRP A 421 -4.27 18.87 24.46
N SER A 422 -4.09 17.56 24.41
CA SER A 422 -3.83 16.67 25.55
C SER A 422 -3.15 15.40 25.04
N ASP A 423 -2.94 14.44 25.92
CA ASP A 423 -2.45 13.11 25.52
C ASP A 423 -3.47 12.35 24.65
N PHE A 424 -4.75 12.70 24.76
CA PHE A 424 -5.85 12.00 24.12
C PHE A 424 -6.46 12.78 22.93
N VAL A 425 -6.18 14.07 22.78
CA VAL A 425 -6.79 14.91 21.76
C VAL A 425 -5.72 15.65 20.97
N ARG A 426 -5.80 15.50 19.64
CA ARG A 426 -4.94 16.21 18.71
C ARG A 426 -5.71 16.73 17.52
N SER A 427 -5.19 17.72 16.85
CA SER A 427 -5.74 18.28 15.61
C SER A 427 -4.62 18.56 14.62
N THR A 428 -4.93 18.46 13.33
CA THR A 428 -4.03 18.85 12.25
C THR A 428 -4.75 19.80 11.32
N VAL A 429 -4.08 20.89 10.96
CA VAL A 429 -4.50 21.78 9.88
C VAL A 429 -3.40 21.79 8.84
N SER A 430 -3.73 21.59 7.57
CA SER A 430 -2.78 21.65 6.48
C SER A 430 -3.33 22.39 5.26
N TYR A 431 -2.44 23.05 4.53
CA TYR A 431 -2.70 23.64 3.23
C TYR A 431 -1.72 23.09 2.22
N ALA A 432 -2.24 22.67 1.09
CA ALA A 432 -1.47 22.17 -0.05
C ALA A 432 -1.81 22.97 -1.32
N TYR A 433 -0.78 23.32 -2.06
CA TYR A 433 -0.85 23.94 -3.38
C TYR A 433 -0.05 23.10 -4.38
N ALA A 434 -0.60 22.93 -5.57
CA ALA A 434 0.06 22.25 -6.65
C ALA A 434 -0.23 22.92 -7.99
N ARG A 435 0.75 22.88 -8.90
CA ARG A 435 0.62 23.42 -10.25
C ARG A 435 1.32 22.55 -11.27
N GLN A 436 0.72 22.49 -12.46
CA GLN A 436 1.28 21.91 -13.66
C GLN A 436 1.31 22.96 -14.77
N ASP A 437 2.42 23.06 -15.46
CA ASP A 437 2.59 23.99 -16.58
C ASP A 437 2.55 23.19 -17.90
N PHE A 438 1.41 23.21 -18.58
CA PHE A 438 1.22 22.48 -19.84
C PHE A 438 1.84 23.24 -21.01
N PRO A 439 2.51 22.54 -21.96
CA PRO A 439 3.02 23.18 -23.19
C PRO A 439 1.92 23.87 -23.97
N SER A 440 2.14 25.12 -24.33
CA SER A 440 1.16 25.93 -25.11
C SER A 440 1.01 25.47 -26.56
N SER A 441 1.97 24.66 -27.06
CA SER A 441 1.96 24.02 -28.37
C SER A 441 0.86 22.96 -28.50
N ILE A 442 0.50 22.29 -27.39
CA ILE A 442 -0.47 21.20 -27.37
C ILE A 442 -1.82 21.72 -26.87
N ARG A 443 -2.82 21.71 -27.74
CA ARG A 443 -4.17 22.15 -27.44
C ARG A 443 -5.18 21.07 -27.73
N PHE A 444 -6.10 20.87 -26.79
CA PHE A 444 -7.19 19.91 -26.93
C PHE A 444 -8.51 20.62 -27.21
N GLY A 445 -9.37 19.96 -27.96
CA GLY A 445 -10.72 20.48 -28.22
C GLY A 445 -11.52 20.66 -26.93
N ALA A 446 -12.32 21.75 -26.84
CA ALA A 446 -13.16 22.02 -25.69
C ALA A 446 -14.10 20.86 -25.35
N GLY A 447 -14.22 20.50 -24.09
CA GLY A 447 -15.07 19.41 -23.61
C GLY A 447 -14.52 18.01 -23.84
N THR A 448 -13.34 17.88 -24.45
CA THR A 448 -12.70 16.56 -24.58
C THR A 448 -12.17 16.06 -23.24
N PRO A 449 -12.08 14.75 -23.03
CA PRO A 449 -11.52 14.19 -21.78
C PRO A 449 -10.12 14.74 -21.47
N GLY A 450 -9.28 14.93 -22.49
CA GLY A 450 -7.95 15.51 -22.32
C GLY A 450 -8.00 16.96 -21.83
N ALA A 451 -8.83 17.82 -22.44
CA ALA A 451 -8.99 19.20 -22.00
C ALA A 451 -9.47 19.30 -20.54
N LEU A 452 -10.42 18.43 -20.14
CA LEU A 452 -10.97 18.39 -18.80
C LEU A 452 -10.00 17.81 -17.74
N ALA A 453 -8.95 17.14 -18.18
CA ALA A 453 -7.92 16.57 -17.31
C ALA A 453 -6.71 17.50 -17.11
N ARG A 454 -6.58 18.62 -17.86
CA ARG A 454 -5.47 19.58 -17.73
C ARG A 454 -5.64 20.46 -16.49
N ASN A 455 -5.36 19.89 -15.31
CA ASN A 455 -5.46 20.60 -14.03
C ASN A 455 -4.24 21.50 -13.83
N ARG A 456 -4.36 22.79 -14.13
CA ARG A 456 -3.27 23.75 -14.01
C ARG A 456 -2.93 24.04 -12.56
N GLU A 457 -3.93 24.38 -11.77
CA GLU A 457 -3.75 24.71 -10.35
C GLU A 457 -4.69 23.90 -9.48
N MET A 458 -4.19 23.43 -8.36
CA MET A 458 -4.95 22.68 -7.37
C MET A 458 -4.62 23.16 -5.96
N GLN A 459 -5.63 23.25 -5.11
CA GLN A 459 -5.49 23.65 -3.72
C GLN A 459 -6.33 22.75 -2.83
N GLN A 460 -5.81 22.47 -1.64
CA GLN A 460 -6.56 21.70 -0.64
C GLN A 460 -6.23 22.21 0.76
N VAL A 461 -7.28 22.38 1.56
CA VAL A 461 -7.20 22.63 3.00
C VAL A 461 -7.82 21.45 3.73
N ILE A 462 -7.12 20.94 4.73
CA ILE A 462 -7.60 19.88 5.61
C ILE A 462 -7.53 20.40 7.04
N ALA A 463 -8.59 20.18 7.81
CA ALA A 463 -8.62 20.46 9.23
C ALA A 463 -9.32 19.31 9.96
N ASN A 464 -8.64 18.70 10.94
CA ASN A 464 -9.22 17.60 11.71
C ASN A 464 -9.10 17.80 13.22
N LEU A 465 -9.93 17.04 13.94
CA LEU A 465 -9.86 16.85 15.38
C LEU A 465 -10.00 15.35 15.66
N ILE A 466 -9.06 14.78 16.39
CA ILE A 466 -8.99 13.34 16.66
C ILE A 466 -8.93 13.12 18.18
N TRP A 467 -9.82 12.29 18.67
CA TRP A 467 -9.83 11.79 20.03
C TRP A 467 -9.41 10.33 20.08
N SER A 468 -8.37 10.04 20.87
CA SER A 468 -7.77 8.72 21.05
C SER A 468 -7.86 8.32 22.52
N PRO A 469 -8.99 7.74 22.99
CA PRO A 469 -9.24 7.48 24.42
C PRO A 469 -8.27 6.49 25.07
N PHE A 470 -7.49 5.76 24.28
CA PHE A 470 -6.52 4.76 24.74
C PHE A 470 -5.08 5.13 24.35
N ALA A 471 -4.77 6.40 24.17
CA ALA A 471 -3.43 6.89 23.85
C ALA A 471 -2.41 6.69 24.98
N ASP A 472 -2.86 6.36 26.19
CA ASP A 472 -2.03 5.96 27.33
C ASP A 472 -1.40 4.56 27.19
N ARG A 473 -1.81 3.80 26.18
CA ARG A 473 -1.32 2.44 25.89
C ARG A 473 -0.75 2.35 24.47
N PRO A 474 0.32 3.12 24.18
CA PRO A 474 0.91 3.10 22.85
C PRO A 474 1.68 1.82 22.61
N THR A 475 1.73 1.40 21.35
CA THR A 475 2.67 0.40 20.83
C THR A 475 3.46 0.99 19.67
N SER A 476 4.49 0.31 19.19
CA SER A 476 5.29 0.77 18.06
C SER A 476 4.46 1.05 16.79
N ARG A 477 3.35 0.33 16.60
CA ARG A 477 2.41 0.51 15.48
C ARG A 477 1.15 1.31 15.81
N MET A 478 0.85 1.48 17.08
CA MET A 478 -0.34 2.19 17.57
C MET A 478 0.10 3.32 18.51
N PRO A 479 0.78 4.36 18.03
CA PRO A 479 1.35 5.42 18.86
C PRO A 479 0.29 6.21 19.64
N PHE A 480 -0.98 6.13 19.24
CA PHE A 480 -2.12 6.76 19.91
C PHE A 480 -3.14 5.71 20.43
N GLY A 481 -2.69 4.46 20.66
CA GLY A 481 -3.56 3.37 21.12
C GLY A 481 -4.40 2.76 20.00
N TRP A 482 -5.36 1.92 20.38
CA TRP A 482 -6.09 1.07 19.45
C TRP A 482 -7.38 1.70 18.89
N LEU A 483 -7.87 2.84 19.42
CA LEU A 483 -9.09 3.51 18.95
C LEU A 483 -8.83 4.98 18.66
N ASP A 484 -9.19 5.42 17.45
CA ASP A 484 -9.33 6.83 17.09
C ASP A 484 -10.77 7.13 16.65
N LEU A 485 -11.30 8.24 17.15
CA LEU A 485 -12.53 8.84 16.67
C LEU A 485 -12.23 10.27 16.23
N GLY A 486 -12.64 10.63 15.01
CA GLY A 486 -12.26 11.92 14.48
C GLY A 486 -13.28 12.54 13.54
N LEU A 487 -13.21 13.86 13.46
CA LEU A 487 -13.92 14.68 12.47
C LEU A 487 -12.88 15.36 11.59
N GLU A 488 -13.17 15.49 10.31
CA GLU A 488 -12.31 16.17 9.36
C GLU A 488 -13.12 16.96 8.35
N TYR A 489 -12.70 18.19 8.11
CA TYR A 489 -13.20 19.03 7.02
C TYR A 489 -12.14 19.12 5.93
N VAL A 490 -12.56 18.94 4.68
CA VAL A 490 -11.72 19.05 3.49
C VAL A 490 -12.34 20.07 2.53
N PHE A 491 -11.60 21.12 2.25
CA PHE A 491 -11.84 22.03 1.15
C PHE A 491 -10.88 21.70 0.01
N SER A 492 -11.38 21.66 -1.23
CA SER A 492 -10.55 21.45 -2.40
C SER A 492 -11.01 22.33 -3.57
N ARG A 493 -10.04 22.79 -4.36
CA ARG A 493 -10.25 23.55 -5.58
C ARG A 493 -9.33 23.07 -6.68
N ARG A 494 -9.83 23.03 -7.91
CA ARG A 494 -9.03 22.86 -9.12
C ARG A 494 -9.38 23.88 -10.18
N ASP A 495 -8.39 24.34 -10.93
CA ASP A 495 -8.52 25.23 -12.08
C ASP A 495 -7.89 24.54 -13.29
N LEU A 496 -8.61 24.53 -14.44
CA LEU A 496 -8.09 23.97 -15.68
C LEU A 496 -7.14 24.94 -16.38
N GLU A 497 -6.28 24.40 -17.22
CA GLU A 497 -5.50 25.15 -18.22
C GLU A 497 -6.45 25.95 -19.09
N ASP A 498 -6.63 26.40 -19.96
CA ASP A 498 -7.56 27.16 -20.78
C ASP A 498 -8.88 27.63 -20.08
N GLY A 499 -9.01 27.45 -18.77
CA GLY A 499 -10.15 27.89 -17.99
C GLY A 499 -11.50 27.43 -18.57
N ALA A 500 -12.45 28.36 -18.73
CA ALA A 500 -13.76 28.06 -19.33
C ALA A 500 -13.66 27.56 -20.80
N GLY A 501 -12.62 27.91 -21.52
CA GLY A 501 -12.37 27.42 -22.89
C GLY A 501 -12.19 25.89 -22.95
N ALA A 502 -11.64 25.28 -21.90
CA ALA A 502 -11.48 23.83 -21.84
C ALA A 502 -12.81 23.07 -21.72
N VAL A 503 -13.82 23.66 -21.12
CA VAL A 503 -15.09 23.00 -20.78
C VAL A 503 -16.17 23.22 -21.84
N GLY A 504 -16.05 24.24 -22.65
CA GLY A 504 -17.07 24.65 -23.64
C GLY A 504 -18.22 25.46 -22.99
N ALA A 505 -19.36 25.57 -23.71
CA ALA A 505 -20.40 26.54 -23.40
C ALA A 505 -21.10 26.42 -22.02
N ASN A 506 -20.98 25.28 -21.35
CA ASN A 506 -21.73 24.99 -20.12
C ASN A 506 -20.85 24.80 -18.87
N GLY A 507 -19.58 25.13 -18.92
CA GLY A 507 -18.64 24.94 -17.84
C GLY A 507 -17.90 26.21 -17.44
N VAL A 508 -17.30 26.22 -16.24
CA VAL A 508 -16.58 27.37 -15.71
C VAL A 508 -15.06 27.18 -15.65
N GLY A 509 -14.56 26.02 -16.03
CA GLY A 509 -13.12 25.72 -16.02
C GLY A 509 -12.47 25.65 -14.64
N HIS A 510 -13.24 25.71 -13.59
CA HIS A 510 -12.81 25.51 -12.21
C HIS A 510 -13.86 24.73 -11.42
N GLY A 511 -13.44 24.06 -10.36
CA GLY A 511 -14.32 23.33 -9.45
C GLY A 511 -13.93 23.52 -7.99
N ILE A 512 -14.91 23.55 -7.11
CA ILE A 512 -14.74 23.64 -5.66
C ILE A 512 -15.54 22.52 -5.00
N ALA A 513 -14.93 21.86 -4.02
CA ALA A 513 -15.58 20.83 -3.20
C ALA A 513 -15.36 21.08 -1.72
N ASN A 514 -16.40 20.82 -0.93
CA ASN A 514 -16.36 20.87 0.52
C ASN A 514 -16.93 19.55 1.06
N ARG A 515 -16.19 18.90 1.94
CA ARG A 515 -16.55 17.62 2.55
C ARG A 515 -16.33 17.65 4.05
N LEU A 516 -17.26 17.11 4.80
CA LEU A 516 -17.10 16.78 6.21
C LEU A 516 -17.08 15.27 6.36
N LEU A 517 -16.13 14.76 7.14
CA LEU A 517 -16.02 13.33 7.45
C LEU A 517 -16.13 13.10 8.96
N ALA A 518 -16.74 11.98 9.34
CA ALA A 518 -16.65 11.38 10.67
C ALA A 518 -16.04 9.98 10.52
N VAL A 519 -15.00 9.70 11.30
CA VAL A 519 -14.21 8.48 11.12
C VAL A 519 -13.99 7.80 12.47
N GLY A 520 -14.25 6.48 12.52
CA GLY A 520 -13.84 5.61 13.60
C GLY A 520 -12.83 4.58 13.10
N ILE A 521 -11.72 4.41 13.82
CA ILE A 521 -10.65 3.46 13.49
C ILE A 521 -10.36 2.61 14.73
N VAL A 522 -10.54 1.29 14.62
CA VAL A 522 -10.18 0.30 15.63
C VAL A 522 -9.00 -0.51 15.10
N ARG A 523 -7.87 -0.47 15.81
CA ARG A 523 -6.62 -1.17 15.43
C ARG A 523 -6.41 -2.42 16.28
N PHE A 524 -5.76 -3.42 15.70
CA PHE A 524 -5.40 -4.68 16.38
C PHE A 524 -4.05 -5.22 15.89
#